data_633d549a751e57de5b9958079b075d78
#
_entry.id   633d549a751e57de5b9958079b075d78
#
_cell.length_a   1.000
_cell.length_b   1.000
_cell.length_c   1.000
_cell.angle_alpha   90.00
_cell.angle_beta   90.00
_cell.angle_gamma   90.00
#
_symmetry.space_group_name_H-M   'P 1'
#
loop_
_entity.id
_entity.type
_entity.pdbx_description
1 polymer ?
#
loop_
_entity_poly.entity_id
_entity_poly.type
_entity_poly.pdbx_seq_one_letter_code
_entity_poly.pdbx_strand_id
1 'polypeptide(L)'
;MLRKYFRRKFSKGTSLLVPCLLFSVVFLIYLLNTKATLNMVKIKNCYAGDTCTTESGEKIRLACIDAPEIRGKNADPLKAKASKEFINNLLSNKKVTIKRIDTDRYGRTVAEIFIEGTNIQKLMVKNGFAKIHRKYSFQCDWTYKMAKVSG
;
A
#
# COMPACT_ATOMS: atom_id res chain seq x y z
N MET A 1 70.17 14.85 -35.98
CA MET A 1 69.03 13.90 -36.02
C MET A 1 68.17 14.08 -34.81
N LEU A 2 67.02 14.77 -34.92
CA LEU A 2 66.15 15.13 -33.83
C LEU A 2 65.16 13.98 -33.56
N ARG A 3 65.19 13.32 -32.40
CA ARG A 3 64.15 12.46 -31.91
C ARG A 3 63.08 13.31 -31.21
N LYS A 4 61.93 13.55 -31.88
CA LYS A 4 60.74 14.14 -31.31
C LYS A 4 60.13 13.15 -30.34
N TYR A 5 60.19 13.46 -29.05
CA TYR A 5 59.48 12.79 -27.97
C TYR A 5 57.99 13.17 -28.01
N PHE A 6 57.16 12.29 -28.48
CA PHE A 6 55.69 12.48 -28.48
C PHE A 6 55.16 12.17 -27.08
N ARG A 7 55.03 13.19 -26.24
CA ARG A 7 54.42 13.10 -24.92
C ARG A 7 52.91 13.03 -25.07
N ARG A 8 52.32 11.81 -25.02
CA ARG A 8 50.88 11.61 -24.93
C ARG A 8 50.40 12.16 -23.59
N LYS A 9 49.69 13.31 -23.62
CA LYS A 9 48.99 13.90 -22.52
C LYS A 9 47.77 13.02 -22.25
N PHE A 10 47.84 12.10 -21.29
CA PHE A 10 46.66 11.38 -20.79
C PHE A 10 45.77 12.40 -20.12
N SER A 11 44.62 12.68 -20.69
CA SER A 11 43.55 13.50 -20.09
C SER A 11 43.02 12.78 -18.86
N LYS A 12 43.38 13.25 -17.65
CA LYS A 12 42.92 12.75 -16.36
C LYS A 12 41.49 13.19 -16.00
N GLY A 13 40.68 13.68 -16.98
CA GLY A 13 39.39 14.30 -16.72
C GLY A 13 38.17 13.39 -16.68
N THR A 14 38.29 12.14 -17.16
CA THR A 14 37.09 11.28 -17.33
C THR A 14 36.90 10.22 -16.24
N SER A 15 37.83 10.08 -15.29
CA SER A 15 37.83 8.98 -14.32
C SER A 15 36.95 9.23 -13.07
N LEU A 16 36.57 10.48 -12.78
CA LEU A 16 35.79 10.80 -11.57
C LEU A 16 34.26 10.89 -11.82
N LEU A 17 33.81 11.16 -13.04
CA LEU A 17 32.40 11.33 -13.35
C LEU A 17 31.63 9.99 -13.34
N VAL A 18 32.24 8.91 -13.79
CA VAL A 18 31.60 7.59 -13.83
C VAL A 18 31.30 7.04 -12.43
N PRO A 19 32.22 7.04 -11.45
CA PRO A 19 31.91 6.58 -10.09
C PRO A 19 30.87 7.48 -9.41
N CYS A 20 30.85 8.78 -9.64
CA CYS A 20 29.82 9.68 -9.07
C CYS A 20 28.42 9.37 -9.64
N LEU A 21 28.29 9.08 -10.92
CA LEU A 21 27.02 8.66 -11.54
C LEU A 21 26.54 7.32 -10.99
N LEU A 22 27.41 6.34 -10.86
CA LEU A 22 27.05 5.04 -10.26
C LEU A 22 26.61 5.19 -8.79
N PHE A 23 27.30 6.02 -8.01
CA PHE A 23 26.93 6.30 -6.62
C PHE A 23 25.55 6.97 -6.52
N SER A 24 25.24 7.91 -7.40
CA SER A 24 23.95 8.58 -7.42
C SER A 24 22.80 7.64 -7.80
N VAL A 25 23.02 6.73 -8.74
CA VAL A 25 22.02 5.72 -9.15
C VAL A 25 21.78 4.71 -8.02
N VAL A 26 22.84 4.19 -7.40
CA VAL A 26 22.72 3.26 -6.27
C VAL A 26 22.02 3.92 -5.08
N PHE A 27 22.36 5.17 -4.78
CA PHE A 27 21.71 5.94 -3.72
C PHE A 27 20.22 6.19 -4.00
N LEU A 28 19.88 6.50 -5.27
CA LEU A 28 18.48 6.67 -5.68
C LEU A 28 17.69 5.37 -5.54
N ILE A 29 18.26 4.23 -5.97
CA ILE A 29 17.66 2.89 -5.80
C ILE A 29 17.46 2.58 -4.32
N TYR A 30 18.45 2.89 -3.47
CA TYR A 30 18.37 2.73 -2.02
C TYR A 30 17.21 3.57 -1.43
N LEU A 31 17.08 4.84 -1.82
CA LEU A 31 15.98 5.71 -1.36
C LEU A 31 14.60 5.22 -1.83
N LEU A 32 14.49 4.70 -3.05
CA LEU A 32 13.25 4.12 -3.58
C LEU A 32 12.86 2.85 -2.81
N ASN A 33 13.82 1.99 -2.51
CA ASN A 33 13.60 0.77 -1.74
C ASN A 33 13.22 1.08 -0.28
N THR A 34 13.83 2.09 0.36
CA THR A 34 13.47 2.48 1.73
C THR A 34 12.03 3.03 1.82
N LYS A 35 11.57 3.79 0.83
CA LYS A 35 10.17 4.26 0.78
C LYS A 35 9.18 3.10 0.64
N ALA A 36 9.49 2.11 -0.19
CA ALA A 36 8.68 0.89 -0.33
C ALA A 36 8.61 0.10 1.00
N THR A 37 9.72 0.02 1.73
CA THR A 37 9.78 -0.67 3.03
C THR A 37 8.99 0.05 4.13
N LEU A 38 8.98 1.39 4.12
CA LEU A 38 8.23 2.21 5.09
C LEU A 38 6.71 2.06 4.98
N ASN A 39 6.21 1.62 3.84
CA ASN A 39 4.77 1.38 3.62
C ASN A 39 4.35 -0.06 3.91
N MET A 40 5.27 -0.94 4.27
CA MET A 40 4.95 -2.32 4.65
C MET A 40 4.67 -2.40 6.14
N VAL A 41 3.56 -3.06 6.49
CA VAL A 41 3.18 -3.35 7.88
C VAL A 41 2.80 -4.82 8.00
N LYS A 42 2.88 -5.38 9.21
CA LYS A 42 2.36 -6.71 9.49
C LYS A 42 1.02 -6.58 10.20
N ILE A 43 -0.02 -7.20 9.64
CA ILE A 43 -1.35 -7.21 10.23
C ILE A 43 -1.38 -8.25 11.35
N LYS A 44 -1.76 -7.84 12.55
CA LYS A 44 -1.99 -8.74 13.67
C LYS A 44 -3.32 -9.47 13.50
N ASN A 45 -4.40 -8.72 13.37
CA ASN A 45 -5.75 -9.24 13.15
C ASN A 45 -6.71 -8.13 12.69
N CYS A 46 -7.87 -8.54 12.16
CA CYS A 46 -8.98 -7.63 11.87
C CYS A 46 -10.14 -7.96 12.80
N TYR A 47 -10.65 -6.98 13.53
CA TYR A 47 -11.76 -7.16 14.46
C TYR A 47 -13.13 -6.90 13.82
N ALA A 48 -13.16 -6.26 12.66
CA ALA A 48 -14.31 -6.11 11.77
C ALA A 48 -13.88 -6.34 10.32
N GLY A 49 -14.82 -6.44 9.41
CA GLY A 49 -14.52 -6.65 7.98
C GLY A 49 -13.78 -5.51 7.31
N ASP A 50 -13.73 -4.34 7.93
CA ASP A 50 -13.11 -3.14 7.39
C ASP A 50 -12.17 -2.44 8.37
N THR A 51 -11.84 -3.08 9.48
CA THR A 51 -10.94 -2.49 10.48
C THR A 51 -9.97 -3.54 11.03
N CYS A 52 -8.68 -3.25 10.88
CA CYS A 52 -7.59 -4.12 11.27
C CYS A 52 -6.63 -3.43 12.25
N THR A 53 -5.80 -4.22 12.93
CA THR A 53 -4.72 -3.74 13.79
C THR A 53 -3.41 -4.36 13.33
N THR A 54 -2.36 -3.56 13.25
CA THR A 54 -1.00 -4.01 12.97
C THR A 54 -0.32 -4.58 14.21
N GLU A 55 0.81 -5.26 14.06
CA GLU A 55 1.63 -5.71 15.19
C GLU A 55 2.16 -4.54 16.03
N SER A 56 2.40 -3.37 15.41
CA SER A 56 2.79 -2.15 16.14
C SER A 56 1.64 -1.46 16.87
N GLY A 57 0.41 -1.97 16.76
CA GLY A 57 -0.79 -1.39 17.40
C GLY A 57 -1.49 -0.32 16.56
N GLU A 58 -1.00 0.01 15.35
CA GLU A 58 -1.68 0.95 14.47
C GLU A 58 -3.04 0.39 14.05
N LYS A 59 -4.11 1.17 14.26
CA LYS A 59 -5.46 0.82 13.83
C LYS A 59 -5.70 1.32 12.42
N ILE A 60 -6.05 0.42 11.51
CA ILE A 60 -6.29 0.74 10.11
C ILE A 60 -7.78 0.57 9.81
N ARG A 61 -8.42 1.64 9.30
CA ARG A 61 -9.73 1.60 8.67
C ARG A 61 -9.53 1.45 7.16
N LEU A 62 -10.04 0.37 6.61
CA LEU A 62 -9.95 0.12 5.18
C LEU A 62 -10.72 1.20 4.42
N ALA A 63 -10.02 1.88 3.52
CA ALA A 63 -10.57 3.02 2.78
C ALA A 63 -11.67 2.59 1.80
N CYS A 64 -12.64 3.48 1.59
CA CYS A 64 -13.64 3.41 0.53
C CYS A 64 -14.62 2.24 0.61
N ILE A 65 -14.57 1.43 1.65
CA ILE A 65 -15.51 0.32 1.85
C ILE A 65 -16.24 0.43 3.19
N ASP A 66 -17.36 -0.27 3.26
CA ASP A 66 -18.17 -0.43 4.45
C ASP A 66 -18.56 -1.91 4.57
N ALA A 67 -18.15 -2.54 5.66
CA ALA A 67 -18.47 -3.91 5.95
C ALA A 67 -19.76 -4.00 6.81
N PRO A 68 -20.47 -5.12 6.77
CA PRO A 68 -21.61 -5.34 7.64
C PRO A 68 -21.22 -5.22 9.11
N GLU A 69 -22.11 -4.64 9.92
CA GLU A 69 -21.93 -4.38 11.34
C GLU A 69 -22.58 -5.45 12.21
N ILE A 70 -21.98 -5.77 13.37
CA ILE A 70 -22.54 -6.72 14.33
C ILE A 70 -23.70 -6.10 15.11
N ARG A 71 -23.66 -4.77 15.34
CA ARG A 71 -24.62 -4.01 16.17
C ARG A 71 -25.06 -2.74 15.47
N GLY A 72 -26.24 -2.24 15.81
CA GLY A 72 -26.81 -1.01 15.27
C GLY A 72 -28.08 -1.25 14.46
N LYS A 73 -28.68 -0.16 13.97
CA LYS A 73 -29.99 -0.20 13.27
C LYS A 73 -30.00 -1.08 12.02
N ASN A 74 -28.88 -1.16 11.30
CA ASN A 74 -28.73 -1.91 10.06
C ASN A 74 -27.77 -3.10 10.24
N ALA A 75 -27.69 -3.67 11.45
CA ALA A 75 -26.79 -4.77 11.74
C ALA A 75 -27.19 -6.05 10.98
N ASP A 76 -26.16 -6.75 10.49
CA ASP A 76 -26.26 -8.11 9.95
C ASP A 76 -25.11 -8.94 10.55
N PRO A 77 -25.32 -9.52 11.74
CA PRO A 77 -24.28 -10.24 12.48
C PRO A 77 -23.68 -11.43 11.70
N LEU A 78 -24.47 -12.10 10.89
CA LEU A 78 -24.01 -13.24 10.08
C LEU A 78 -23.05 -12.77 8.99
N LYS A 79 -23.44 -11.74 8.24
CA LYS A 79 -22.56 -11.16 7.22
C LYS A 79 -21.35 -10.46 7.83
N ALA A 80 -21.50 -9.80 8.98
CA ALA A 80 -20.39 -9.18 9.69
C ALA A 80 -19.33 -10.22 10.12
N LYS A 81 -19.77 -11.36 10.64
CA LYS A 81 -18.89 -12.48 10.99
C LYS A 81 -18.17 -13.04 9.75
N ALA A 82 -18.91 -13.31 8.67
CA ALA A 82 -18.35 -13.81 7.43
C ALA A 82 -17.33 -12.83 6.82
N SER A 83 -17.63 -11.52 6.82
CA SER A 83 -16.72 -10.47 6.35
C SER A 83 -15.43 -10.43 7.19
N LYS A 84 -15.55 -10.50 8.53
CA LYS A 84 -14.41 -10.55 9.44
C LYS A 84 -13.55 -11.79 9.22
N GLU A 85 -14.16 -12.96 9.07
CA GLU A 85 -13.44 -14.22 8.82
C GLU A 85 -12.70 -14.16 7.48
N PHE A 86 -13.36 -13.69 6.42
CA PHE A 86 -12.76 -13.57 5.11
C PHE A 86 -11.51 -12.69 5.14
N ILE A 87 -11.59 -11.49 5.74
CA ILE A 87 -10.43 -10.58 5.78
C ILE A 87 -9.31 -11.11 6.68
N ASN A 88 -9.63 -11.79 7.79
CA ASN A 88 -8.61 -12.39 8.64
C ASN A 88 -7.87 -13.52 7.92
N ASN A 89 -8.57 -14.38 7.15
CA ASN A 89 -7.94 -15.42 6.34
C ASN A 89 -6.97 -14.82 5.30
N LEU A 90 -7.26 -13.63 4.80
CA LEU A 90 -6.39 -12.93 3.85
C LEU A 90 -5.19 -12.25 4.54
N LEU A 91 -5.39 -11.62 5.70
CA LEU A 91 -4.45 -10.62 6.24
C LEU A 91 -3.74 -11.03 7.53
N SER A 92 -4.34 -11.89 8.38
CA SER A 92 -3.75 -12.21 9.70
C SER A 92 -2.33 -12.73 9.59
N ASN A 93 -1.44 -12.13 10.39
CA ASN A 93 -0.02 -12.44 10.46
C ASN A 93 0.76 -12.21 9.15
N LYS A 94 0.16 -11.57 8.14
CA LYS A 94 0.83 -11.27 6.87
C LYS A 94 1.44 -9.88 6.84
N LYS A 95 2.55 -9.76 6.13
CA LYS A 95 3.11 -8.47 5.71
C LYS A 95 2.34 -7.98 4.50
N VAL A 96 1.89 -6.73 4.56
CA VAL A 96 1.09 -6.08 3.52
C VAL A 96 1.68 -4.71 3.20
N THR A 97 1.45 -4.23 2.00
CA THR A 97 1.72 -2.83 1.65
C THR A 97 0.48 -2.02 1.93
N ILE A 98 0.62 -0.85 2.57
CA ILE A 98 -0.47 0.08 2.81
C ILE A 98 -0.22 1.41 2.10
N LYS A 99 -1.28 1.94 1.47
CA LYS A 99 -1.32 3.30 0.94
C LYS A 99 -2.19 4.13 1.88
N ARG A 100 -1.54 4.91 2.75
CA ARG A 100 -2.22 5.82 3.67
C ARG A 100 -2.89 6.95 2.90
N ILE A 101 -4.14 7.26 3.26
CA ILE A 101 -4.96 8.28 2.59
C ILE A 101 -5.26 9.41 3.58
N ASP A 102 -5.71 9.05 4.80
CA ASP A 102 -6.22 10.01 5.77
C ASP A 102 -6.11 9.44 7.20
N THR A 103 -6.50 10.24 8.19
CA THR A 103 -6.76 9.82 9.57
C THR A 103 -8.20 10.18 9.92
N ASP A 104 -8.96 9.22 10.40
CA ASP A 104 -10.36 9.48 10.75
C ASP A 104 -10.50 10.15 12.13
N ARG A 105 -11.74 10.57 12.46
CA ARG A 105 -12.06 11.23 13.74
C ARG A 105 -11.79 10.39 14.99
N TYR A 106 -11.55 9.08 14.83
CA TYR A 106 -11.21 8.16 15.92
C TYR A 106 -9.70 7.89 16.01
N GLY A 107 -8.89 8.60 15.23
CA GLY A 107 -7.43 8.43 15.17
C GLY A 107 -6.97 7.15 14.45
N ARG A 108 -7.86 6.50 13.65
CA ARG A 108 -7.46 5.35 12.84
C ARG A 108 -6.86 5.83 11.52
N THR A 109 -5.81 5.18 11.07
CA THR A 109 -5.27 5.39 9.73
C THR A 109 -6.26 4.87 8.69
N VAL A 110 -6.74 5.74 7.81
CA VAL A 110 -7.54 5.36 6.63
C VAL A 110 -6.59 4.99 5.51
N ALA A 111 -6.62 3.73 5.06
CA ALA A 111 -5.66 3.25 4.06
C ALA A 111 -6.24 2.20 3.12
N GLU A 112 -5.63 2.10 1.92
CA GLU A 112 -5.77 0.93 1.06
C GLU A 112 -4.71 -0.10 1.44
N ILE A 113 -5.08 -1.39 1.44
CA ILE A 113 -4.21 -2.53 1.74
C ILE A 113 -3.98 -3.33 0.48
N PHE A 114 -2.72 -3.73 0.26
CA PHE A 114 -2.32 -4.54 -0.89
C PHE A 114 -1.49 -5.74 -0.46
N ILE A 115 -1.79 -6.90 -1.05
CA ILE A 115 -0.94 -8.10 -1.01
C ILE A 115 -0.53 -8.39 -2.44
N GLU A 116 0.78 -8.40 -2.71
CA GLU A 116 1.33 -8.72 -4.04
C GLU A 116 0.65 -7.92 -5.17
N GLY A 117 0.42 -6.62 -4.92
CA GLY A 117 -0.26 -5.73 -5.87
C GLY A 117 -1.79 -5.84 -5.92
N THR A 118 -2.38 -6.85 -5.26
CA THR A 118 -3.84 -7.03 -5.20
C THR A 118 -4.44 -6.12 -4.13
N ASN A 119 -5.36 -5.24 -4.52
CA ASN A 119 -6.11 -4.39 -3.60
C ASN A 119 -7.16 -5.21 -2.85
N ILE A 120 -7.05 -5.25 -1.52
CA ILE A 120 -7.89 -6.10 -0.66
C ILE A 120 -9.32 -5.56 -0.56
N GLN A 121 -9.51 -4.26 -0.51
CA GLN A 121 -10.85 -3.65 -0.48
C GLN A 121 -11.65 -4.00 -1.74
N LYS A 122 -11.00 -3.92 -2.90
CA LYS A 122 -11.61 -4.32 -4.17
C LYS A 122 -12.02 -5.80 -4.14
N LEU A 123 -11.17 -6.65 -3.55
CA LEU A 123 -11.46 -8.07 -3.41
C LEU A 123 -12.66 -8.32 -2.47
N MET A 124 -12.72 -7.59 -1.33
CA MET A 124 -13.84 -7.64 -0.39
C MET A 124 -15.18 -7.28 -1.08
N VAL A 125 -15.18 -6.19 -1.85
CA VAL A 125 -16.39 -5.75 -2.57
C VAL A 125 -16.78 -6.75 -3.66
N LYS A 126 -15.81 -7.25 -4.43
CA LYS A 126 -16.06 -8.23 -5.52
C LYS A 126 -16.69 -9.51 -4.99
N ASN A 127 -16.34 -9.95 -3.78
CA ASN A 127 -16.86 -11.17 -3.14
C ASN A 127 -18.07 -10.91 -2.23
N GLY A 128 -18.63 -9.71 -2.20
CA GLY A 128 -19.83 -9.38 -1.42
C GLY A 128 -19.63 -9.26 0.08
N PHE A 129 -18.39 -9.23 0.57
CA PHE A 129 -18.07 -9.08 2.00
C PHE A 129 -18.04 -7.63 2.48
N ALA A 130 -18.05 -6.67 1.57
CA ALA A 130 -18.19 -5.24 1.86
C ALA A 130 -18.92 -4.55 0.70
N LYS A 131 -19.38 -3.33 0.96
CA LYS A 131 -19.95 -2.42 -0.06
C LYS A 131 -19.01 -1.23 -0.26
N ILE A 132 -19.09 -0.57 -1.41
CA ILE A 132 -18.42 0.71 -1.61
C ILE A 132 -19.08 1.74 -0.71
N HIS A 133 -18.30 2.43 0.11
CA HIS A 133 -18.77 3.52 0.96
C HIS A 133 -18.93 4.79 0.11
N ARG A 134 -20.14 5.09 -0.37
CA ARG A 134 -20.43 6.15 -1.35
C ARG A 134 -19.82 7.50 -0.99
N LYS A 135 -19.93 7.92 0.29
CA LYS A 135 -19.43 9.23 0.76
C LYS A 135 -17.92 9.42 0.58
N TYR A 136 -17.14 8.33 0.67
CA TYR A 136 -15.67 8.37 0.61
C TYR A 136 -15.10 7.67 -0.64
N SER A 137 -15.97 7.26 -1.58
CA SER A 137 -15.56 6.53 -2.78
C SER A 137 -14.56 7.30 -3.65
N PHE A 138 -14.65 8.64 -3.66
CA PHE A 138 -13.73 9.50 -4.42
C PHE A 138 -12.26 9.39 -3.99
N GLN A 139 -11.97 8.86 -2.81
CA GLN A 139 -10.60 8.67 -2.31
C GLN A 139 -9.87 7.47 -2.96
N CYS A 140 -10.60 6.61 -3.67
CA CYS A 140 -10.05 5.38 -4.25
C CYS A 140 -10.44 5.26 -5.74
N ASP A 141 -9.47 5.36 -6.63
CA ASP A 141 -9.69 5.36 -8.10
C ASP A 141 -10.42 4.12 -8.62
N TRP A 142 -10.24 2.97 -7.96
CA TRP A 142 -10.86 1.71 -8.38
C TRP A 142 -12.38 1.67 -8.17
N THR A 143 -12.94 2.46 -7.26
CA THR A 143 -14.37 2.48 -6.96
C THR A 143 -15.19 2.95 -8.15
N TYR A 144 -14.70 3.96 -8.87
CA TYR A 144 -15.33 4.47 -10.07
C TYR A 144 -15.40 3.43 -11.21
N LYS A 145 -14.32 2.63 -11.34
CA LYS A 145 -14.27 1.55 -12.34
C LYS A 145 -15.24 0.42 -12.02
N MET A 146 -15.39 0.07 -10.73
CA MET A 146 -16.33 -0.97 -10.31
C MET A 146 -17.80 -0.53 -10.46
N ALA A 147 -18.12 0.73 -10.16
CA ALA A 147 -19.48 1.25 -10.32
C ALA A 147 -19.98 1.21 -11.78
N LYS A 148 -19.07 1.34 -12.77
CA LYS A 148 -19.41 1.21 -14.21
C LYS A 148 -19.69 -0.21 -14.68
N VAL A 149 -19.20 -1.22 -13.98
CA VAL A 149 -19.35 -2.64 -14.37
C VAL A 149 -20.61 -3.26 -13.78
N SER A 150 -21.17 -2.66 -12.73
CA SER A 150 -22.35 -3.15 -12.01
C SER A 150 -23.67 -2.42 -12.39
N GLY A 151 -23.64 -1.55 -13.37
CA GLY A 151 -24.82 -0.88 -13.99
C GLY A 151 -25.00 -1.33 -15.42
#